data_6a213c4ccedaff558564dba3c2eb308e
#
_entry.id   6a213c4ccedaff558564dba3c2eb308e
#
_cell.length_a   1.000
_cell.length_b   1.000
_cell.length_c   1.000
_cell.angle_alpha   90.00
_cell.angle_beta   90.00
_cell.angle_gamma   90.00
#
_symmetry.space_group_name_H-M   'P 1'
#
loop_
_entity.id
_entity.type
_entity.pdbx_description
1 polymer ?
#
loop_
_entity_poly.entity_id
_entity_poly.type
_entity_poly.pdbx_seq_one_letter_code
_entity_poly.pdbx_strand_id
1 'polypeptide(L)'
;TPATLEFVDIAGLVKGASHGEGLGNKFLSHIREVDAIVHVVRCFEDENVVHVDGSVDPARDIETIETELILADLESVEKRRDKAASLVKKGEAKYRTEADAAQKLLDHLNAGHSARTCPLSEEERAQFHSCCEGIRRNMQHLKEL
;
A
#
# COMPACT_ATOMS: atom_id res chain seq x y z
N THR A 1 15.12 22.16 16.95
CA THR A 1 15.70 20.81 17.09
C THR A 1 16.01 20.31 15.69
N PRO A 2 17.24 19.88 15.39
CA PRO A 2 17.55 19.31 14.08
C PRO A 2 16.77 18.02 13.88
N ALA A 3 16.07 17.90 12.74
CA ALA A 3 15.42 16.67 12.31
C ALA A 3 16.40 15.89 11.42
N THR A 4 16.52 14.59 11.67
CA THR A 4 17.33 13.71 10.84
C THR A 4 16.42 12.90 9.94
N LEU A 5 16.70 12.91 8.63
CA LEU A 5 16.00 12.11 7.65
C LEU A 5 16.97 11.05 7.12
N GLU A 6 16.58 9.79 7.22
CA GLU A 6 17.32 8.66 6.70
C GLU A 6 16.72 8.19 5.38
N PHE A 7 17.50 8.17 4.31
CA PHE A 7 17.09 7.61 3.01
C PHE A 7 17.66 6.20 2.86
N VAL A 8 16.78 5.25 2.60
CA VAL A 8 17.14 3.86 2.33
C VAL A 8 16.79 3.55 0.87
N ASP A 9 17.79 3.07 0.11
CA ASP A 9 17.56 2.60 -1.25
C ASP A 9 16.88 1.22 -1.20
N ILE A 10 15.69 1.14 -1.78
CA ILE A 10 14.90 -0.09 -1.87
C ILE A 10 15.03 -0.62 -3.30
N ALA A 11 15.38 -1.90 -3.45
CA ALA A 11 15.44 -2.57 -4.75
C ALA A 11 14.15 -2.34 -5.54
N GLY A 12 14.30 -2.00 -6.83
CA GLY A 12 13.20 -1.58 -7.68
C GLY A 12 12.03 -2.56 -7.69
N LEU A 13 10.82 -2.03 -7.68
CA LEU A 13 9.59 -2.79 -7.82
C LEU A 13 9.47 -3.30 -9.25
N VAL A 14 9.23 -4.59 -9.40
CA VAL A 14 8.88 -5.22 -10.67
C VAL A 14 7.39 -5.57 -10.68
N LYS A 15 6.79 -5.56 -11.87
CA LYS A 15 5.43 -6.03 -12.10
C LYS A 15 5.27 -7.46 -11.55
N GLY A 16 4.21 -7.70 -10.78
CA GLY A 16 3.98 -9.01 -10.15
C GLY A 16 4.54 -9.15 -8.73
N ALA A 17 5.10 -8.08 -8.16
CA ALA A 17 5.68 -8.06 -6.81
C ALA A 17 4.71 -8.50 -5.71
N SER A 18 3.43 -8.15 -5.84
CA SER A 18 2.37 -8.51 -4.90
C SER A 18 2.04 -10.01 -4.87
N HIS A 19 2.36 -10.75 -5.92
CA HIS A 19 2.09 -12.18 -6.02
C HIS A 19 3.19 -13.07 -5.44
N GLY A 20 4.19 -12.50 -4.79
CA GLY A 20 5.15 -13.25 -3.99
C GLY A 20 6.25 -13.95 -4.76
N GLU A 21 6.46 -13.63 -6.01
CA GLU A 21 7.55 -14.18 -6.80
C GLU A 21 8.87 -13.42 -6.55
N GLY A 22 9.75 -13.99 -5.75
CA GLY A 22 11.14 -13.56 -5.64
C GLY A 22 11.37 -12.19 -4.98
N LEU A 23 11.94 -11.24 -5.73
CA LEU A 23 12.31 -9.89 -5.25
C LEU A 23 11.14 -9.04 -4.79
N GLY A 24 9.91 -9.34 -5.25
CA GLY A 24 8.71 -8.60 -4.88
C GLY A 24 8.34 -8.71 -3.40
N ASN A 25 8.52 -9.89 -2.80
CA ASN A 25 8.30 -10.09 -1.36
C ASN A 25 9.27 -9.28 -0.52
N LYS A 26 10.54 -9.18 -0.93
CA LYS A 26 11.53 -8.34 -0.26
C LYS A 26 11.18 -6.86 -0.37
N PHE A 27 10.73 -6.43 -1.53
CA PHE A 27 10.30 -5.04 -1.74
C PHE A 27 9.14 -4.67 -0.81
N LEU A 28 8.07 -5.47 -0.76
CA LEU A 28 6.93 -5.22 0.12
C LEU A 28 7.31 -5.30 1.61
N SER A 29 8.26 -6.16 1.97
CA SER A 29 8.82 -6.23 3.32
C SER A 29 9.52 -4.91 3.68
N HIS A 30 10.40 -4.40 2.81
CA HIS A 30 11.12 -3.15 3.03
C HIS A 30 10.19 -1.93 3.08
N ILE A 31 9.12 -1.90 2.27
CA ILE A 31 8.11 -0.85 2.34
C ILE A 31 7.47 -0.76 3.73
N ARG A 32 7.23 -1.90 4.37
CA ARG A 32 6.61 -1.96 5.71
C ARG A 32 7.53 -1.43 6.81
N GLU A 33 8.83 -1.39 6.58
CA GLU A 33 9.83 -0.93 7.55
C GLU A 33 10.09 0.57 7.51
N VAL A 34 9.63 1.27 6.47
CA VAL A 34 9.88 2.71 6.27
C VAL A 34 8.64 3.55 6.57
N ASP A 35 8.87 4.79 7.01
CA ASP A 35 7.81 5.73 7.35
C ASP A 35 7.15 6.36 6.12
N ALA A 36 7.92 6.62 5.06
CA ALA A 36 7.45 7.19 3.81
C ALA A 36 8.18 6.57 2.62
N ILE A 37 7.60 6.69 1.44
CA ILE A 37 8.19 6.23 0.20
C ILE A 37 8.33 7.42 -0.75
N VAL A 38 9.53 7.58 -1.28
CA VAL A 38 9.80 8.51 -2.39
C VAL A 38 9.92 7.69 -3.66
N HIS A 39 8.95 7.81 -4.53
CA HIS A 39 8.95 7.13 -5.82
C HIS A 39 9.71 8.00 -6.85
N VAL A 40 10.88 7.55 -7.27
CA VAL A 40 11.69 8.21 -8.30
C VAL A 40 11.33 7.63 -9.66
N VAL A 41 10.75 8.48 -10.52
CA VAL A 41 10.28 8.09 -11.85
C VAL A 41 11.13 8.74 -12.91
N ARG A 42 11.63 7.95 -13.85
CA ARG A 42 12.43 8.44 -14.97
C ARG A 42 11.53 9.10 -16.01
N CYS A 43 11.81 10.37 -16.32
CA CYS A 43 11.07 11.18 -17.29
C CYS A 43 11.92 11.62 -18.50
N PHE A 44 13.13 11.06 -18.66
CA PHE A 44 14.05 11.42 -19.75
C PHE A 44 14.52 10.18 -20.51
N GLU A 45 14.88 10.36 -21.78
CA GLU A 45 15.46 9.33 -22.60
C GLU A 45 16.99 9.45 -22.61
N ASP A 46 17.71 8.35 -22.39
CA ASP A 46 19.15 8.23 -22.48
C ASP A 46 19.50 6.79 -22.85
N GLU A 47 20.15 6.61 -24.00
CA GLU A 47 20.52 5.29 -24.53
C GLU A 47 21.51 4.54 -23.64
N ASN A 48 22.27 5.25 -22.80
CA ASN A 48 23.24 4.66 -21.87
C ASN A 48 22.63 4.19 -20.56
N VAL A 49 21.35 4.51 -20.29
CA VAL A 49 20.64 4.12 -19.07
C VAL A 49 19.53 3.13 -19.41
N VAL A 50 19.72 1.88 -18.98
CA VAL A 50 18.75 0.81 -19.23
C VAL A 50 17.49 1.01 -18.36
N HIS A 51 16.31 0.90 -18.99
CA HIS A 51 15.03 0.83 -18.30
C HIS A 51 14.56 -0.63 -18.22
N VAL A 52 13.98 -1.04 -17.07
CA VAL A 52 13.53 -2.42 -16.83
C VAL A 52 12.51 -2.90 -17.86
N ASP A 53 11.60 -2.03 -18.30
CA ASP A 53 10.57 -2.33 -19.30
C ASP A 53 10.99 -1.99 -20.75
N GLY A 54 12.26 -1.61 -20.96
CA GLY A 54 12.81 -1.33 -22.29
C GLY A 54 12.40 0.00 -22.92
N SER A 55 11.52 0.77 -22.30
CA SER A 55 11.08 2.09 -22.76
C SER A 55 10.74 3.01 -21.59
N VAL A 56 10.92 4.32 -21.77
CA VAL A 56 10.58 5.34 -20.77
C VAL A 56 9.11 5.72 -20.92
N ASP A 57 8.31 5.43 -19.91
CA ASP A 57 6.91 5.84 -19.80
C ASP A 57 6.59 6.13 -18.34
N PRO A 58 6.71 7.40 -17.91
CA PRO A 58 6.51 7.77 -16.51
C PRO A 58 5.11 7.43 -15.97
N ALA A 59 4.08 7.59 -16.80
CA ALA A 59 2.71 7.32 -16.40
C ALA A 59 2.50 5.82 -16.13
N ARG A 60 3.00 4.96 -17.02
CA ARG A 60 2.98 3.51 -16.84
C ARG A 60 3.75 3.08 -15.59
N ASP A 61 4.91 3.66 -15.35
CA ASP A 61 5.75 3.31 -14.20
C ASP A 61 5.07 3.68 -12.87
N ILE A 62 4.41 4.83 -12.80
CA ILE A 62 3.60 5.24 -11.65
C ILE A 62 2.42 4.28 -11.46
N GLU A 63 1.67 3.99 -12.51
CA GLU A 63 0.51 3.10 -12.48
C GLU A 63 0.90 1.69 -12.02
N THR A 64 2.05 1.18 -12.47
CA THR A 64 2.57 -0.13 -12.08
C THR A 64 2.79 -0.19 -10.57
N ILE A 65 3.46 0.80 -9.99
CA ILE A 65 3.71 0.87 -8.54
C ILE A 65 2.41 1.00 -7.76
N GLU A 66 1.52 1.88 -8.17
CA GLU A 66 0.23 2.06 -7.49
C GLU A 66 -0.61 0.78 -7.53
N THR A 67 -0.65 0.09 -8.66
CA THR A 67 -1.36 -1.18 -8.81
C THR A 67 -0.80 -2.26 -7.89
N GLU A 68 0.51 -2.43 -7.84
CA GLU A 68 1.15 -3.41 -6.95
C GLU A 68 0.86 -3.13 -5.47
N LEU A 69 0.84 -1.88 -5.07
CA LEU A 69 0.48 -1.49 -3.70
C LEU A 69 -1.00 -1.74 -3.40
N ILE A 70 -1.90 -1.47 -4.33
CA ILE A 70 -3.33 -1.77 -4.20
C ILE A 70 -3.54 -3.28 -4.05
N LEU A 71 -2.87 -4.10 -4.84
CA LEU A 71 -2.97 -5.56 -4.76
C LEU A 71 -2.46 -6.11 -3.43
N ALA A 72 -1.36 -5.56 -2.91
CA ALA A 72 -0.84 -5.91 -1.58
C ALA A 72 -1.83 -5.52 -0.47
N ASP A 73 -2.43 -4.35 -0.56
CA ASP A 73 -3.43 -3.89 0.38
C ASP A 73 -4.72 -4.73 0.33
N LEU A 74 -5.17 -5.11 -0.88
CA LEU A 74 -6.29 -6.04 -1.07
C LEU A 74 -6.09 -7.34 -0.29
N GLU A 75 -4.95 -7.99 -0.46
CA GLU A 75 -4.65 -9.25 0.24
C GLU A 75 -4.66 -9.09 1.76
N SER A 76 -4.06 -8.02 2.27
CA SER A 76 -3.97 -7.75 3.70
C SER A 76 -5.32 -7.44 4.33
N VAL A 77 -6.11 -6.61 3.65
CA VAL A 77 -7.45 -6.18 4.13
C VAL A 77 -8.45 -7.34 4.03
N GLU A 78 -8.37 -8.18 3.00
CA GLU A 78 -9.21 -9.36 2.84
C GLU A 78 -9.02 -10.34 4.00
N LYS A 79 -7.77 -10.68 4.33
CA LYS A 79 -7.45 -11.53 5.49
C LYS A 79 -8.01 -10.94 6.79
N ARG A 80 -7.94 -9.64 6.96
CA ARG A 80 -8.46 -8.96 8.14
C ARG A 80 -9.98 -8.97 8.20
N ARG A 81 -10.67 -8.70 7.07
CA ARG A 81 -12.13 -8.81 6.97
C ARG A 81 -12.61 -10.21 7.35
N ASP A 82 -12.00 -11.23 6.79
CA ASP A 82 -12.40 -12.62 7.00
C ASP A 82 -12.23 -13.03 8.46
N LYS A 83 -11.14 -12.59 9.11
CA LYS A 83 -10.93 -12.79 10.55
C LYS A 83 -12.01 -12.08 11.37
N ALA A 84 -12.27 -10.81 11.11
CA ALA A 84 -13.30 -10.05 11.84
C ALA A 84 -14.71 -10.66 11.63
N ALA A 85 -15.07 -11.01 10.40
CA ALA A 85 -16.33 -11.65 10.09
C ALA A 85 -16.50 -13.01 10.79
N SER A 86 -15.43 -13.80 10.90
CA SER A 86 -15.43 -15.06 11.65
C SER A 86 -15.70 -14.84 13.14
N LEU A 87 -15.10 -13.80 13.73
CA LEU A 87 -15.32 -13.44 15.14
C LEU A 87 -16.76 -12.97 15.39
N VAL A 88 -17.33 -12.19 14.50
CA VAL A 88 -18.74 -11.78 14.56
C VAL A 88 -19.67 -13.01 14.55
N LYS A 89 -19.40 -14.00 13.67
CA LYS A 89 -20.17 -15.25 13.62
C LYS A 89 -20.08 -16.06 14.92
N LYS A 90 -18.98 -15.93 15.66
CA LYS A 90 -18.79 -16.58 16.98
C LYS A 90 -19.44 -15.80 18.14
N GLY A 91 -20.14 -14.72 17.86
CA GLY A 91 -20.85 -13.92 18.85
C GLY A 91 -20.10 -12.69 19.35
N GLU A 92 -18.92 -12.40 18.82
CA GLU A 92 -18.13 -11.22 19.19
C GLU A 92 -18.55 -9.99 18.38
N ALA A 93 -19.70 -9.41 18.72
CA ALA A 93 -20.33 -8.31 17.98
C ALA A 93 -19.45 -7.06 17.86
N LYS A 94 -18.46 -6.86 18.74
CA LYS A 94 -17.51 -5.74 18.71
C LYS A 94 -16.69 -5.67 17.40
N TYR A 95 -16.51 -6.80 16.70
CA TYR A 95 -15.78 -6.85 15.43
C TYR A 95 -16.62 -6.50 14.20
N ARG A 96 -17.92 -6.20 14.37
CA ARG A 96 -18.80 -5.87 13.25
C ARG A 96 -18.34 -4.59 12.53
N THR A 97 -18.03 -3.54 13.28
CA THR A 97 -17.54 -2.27 12.73
C THR A 97 -16.27 -2.46 11.93
N GLU A 98 -15.34 -3.30 12.44
CA GLU A 98 -14.10 -3.62 11.72
C GLU A 98 -14.38 -4.40 10.44
N ALA A 99 -15.29 -5.38 10.46
CA ALA A 99 -15.67 -6.15 9.27
C ALA A 99 -16.34 -5.27 8.20
N ASP A 100 -17.22 -4.36 8.60
CA ASP A 100 -17.92 -3.44 7.71
C ASP A 100 -16.94 -2.42 7.09
N ALA A 101 -16.03 -1.87 7.88
CA ALA A 101 -14.98 -0.96 7.41
C ALA A 101 -14.00 -1.67 6.45
N ALA A 102 -13.63 -2.92 6.74
CA ALA A 102 -12.82 -3.73 5.85
C ALA A 102 -13.51 -4.00 4.51
N GLN A 103 -14.81 -4.30 4.52
CA GLN A 103 -15.57 -4.50 3.29
C GLN A 103 -15.63 -3.23 2.44
N LYS A 104 -15.89 -2.09 3.06
CA LYS A 104 -15.89 -0.78 2.39
C LYS A 104 -14.53 -0.47 1.75
N LEU A 105 -13.45 -0.77 2.45
CA LEU A 105 -12.10 -0.59 1.95
C LEU A 105 -11.78 -1.54 0.79
N LEU A 106 -12.22 -2.79 0.85
CA LEU A 106 -12.08 -3.77 -0.24
C LEU A 106 -12.81 -3.35 -1.50
N ASP A 107 -14.04 -2.85 -1.37
CA ASP A 107 -14.83 -2.38 -2.51
C ASP A 107 -14.13 -1.19 -3.20
N HIS A 108 -13.54 -0.29 -2.41
CA HIS A 108 -12.77 0.84 -2.91
C HIS A 108 -11.48 0.42 -3.64
N LEU A 109 -10.71 -0.51 -3.07
CA LEU A 109 -9.50 -1.07 -3.67
C LEU A 109 -9.82 -1.86 -4.95
N ASN A 110 -10.89 -2.67 -4.95
CA ASN A 110 -11.33 -3.41 -6.13
C ASN A 110 -11.80 -2.51 -7.28
N ALA A 111 -12.24 -1.29 -6.98
CA ALA A 111 -12.53 -0.27 -7.98
C ALA A 111 -11.27 0.38 -8.57
N GLY A 112 -10.07 -0.01 -8.12
CA GLY A 112 -8.79 0.50 -8.61
C GLY A 112 -8.30 1.76 -7.89
N HIS A 113 -8.90 2.10 -6.74
CA HIS A 113 -8.53 3.29 -5.98
C HIS A 113 -7.62 2.94 -4.80
N SER A 114 -6.63 3.79 -4.54
CA SER A 114 -5.74 3.64 -3.38
C SER A 114 -6.52 3.75 -2.05
N ALA A 115 -6.12 2.97 -1.06
CA ALA A 115 -6.73 2.98 0.27
C ALA A 115 -6.75 4.37 0.93
N ARG A 116 -5.76 5.21 0.66
CA ARG A 116 -5.68 6.58 1.19
C ARG A 116 -6.88 7.47 0.79
N THR A 117 -7.52 7.20 -0.33
CA THR A 117 -8.68 7.96 -0.83
C THR A 117 -10.02 7.38 -0.37
N CYS A 118 -10.02 6.26 0.35
CA CYS A 118 -11.24 5.66 0.87
C CYS A 118 -11.89 6.56 1.94
N PRO A 119 -13.19 6.84 1.86
CA PRO A 119 -13.90 7.67 2.84
C PRO A 119 -14.15 6.89 4.14
N LEU A 120 -13.11 6.73 4.94
CA LEU A 120 -13.13 6.12 6.27
C LEU A 120 -13.03 7.19 7.34
N SER A 121 -13.65 6.93 8.52
CA SER A 121 -13.42 7.76 9.72
C SER A 121 -11.97 7.58 10.22
N GLU A 122 -11.52 8.48 11.09
CA GLU A 122 -10.18 8.35 11.69
C GLU A 122 -10.03 7.08 12.52
N GLU A 123 -11.10 6.68 13.21
CA GLU A 123 -11.14 5.44 14.00
C GLU A 123 -11.04 4.20 13.10
N GLU A 124 -11.79 4.19 11.98
CA GLU A 124 -11.71 3.14 10.98
C GLU A 124 -10.32 3.06 10.33
N ARG A 125 -9.71 4.21 10.00
CA ARG A 125 -8.34 4.26 9.44
C ARG A 125 -7.31 3.72 10.43
N ALA A 126 -7.43 4.06 11.70
CA ALA A 126 -6.51 3.58 12.74
C ALA A 126 -6.49 2.05 12.85
N GLN A 127 -7.63 1.40 12.61
CA GLN A 127 -7.73 -0.07 12.61
C GLN A 127 -6.89 -0.73 11.52
N PHE A 128 -6.71 -0.07 10.37
CA PHE A 128 -5.99 -0.63 9.22
C PHE A 128 -4.55 -0.13 9.09
N HIS A 129 -4.10 0.77 9.96
CA HIS A 129 -2.76 1.36 9.91
C HIS A 129 -1.63 0.31 9.88
N SER A 130 -1.78 -0.78 10.61
CA SER A 130 -0.75 -1.82 10.71
C SER A 130 -0.70 -2.78 9.51
N CYS A 131 -1.75 -2.84 8.70
CA CYS A 131 -1.87 -3.83 7.64
C CYS A 131 -2.11 -3.25 6.24
N CYS A 132 -2.39 -1.97 6.13
CA CYS A 132 -2.71 -1.33 4.87
C CYS A 132 -1.73 -0.19 4.57
N GLU A 133 -0.92 -0.35 3.53
CA GLU A 133 0.15 0.60 3.17
C GLU A 133 -0.42 1.97 2.75
N GLY A 134 -1.51 1.98 2.01
CA GLY A 134 -2.16 3.22 1.61
C GLY A 134 -2.67 4.04 2.79
N ILE A 135 -3.20 3.40 3.82
CA ILE A 135 -3.68 4.06 5.04
C ILE A 135 -2.51 4.51 5.92
N ARG A 136 -1.52 3.67 6.10
CA ARG A 136 -0.33 4.00 6.90
C ARG A 136 0.36 5.26 6.40
N ARG A 137 0.57 5.37 5.10
CA ARG A 137 1.21 6.55 4.48
C ARG A 137 0.37 7.81 4.60
N ASN A 138 -0.94 7.70 4.46
CA ASN A 138 -1.83 8.84 4.61
C ASN A 138 -1.83 9.39 6.05
N MET A 139 -1.79 8.52 7.04
CA MET A 139 -1.71 8.94 8.45
C MET A 139 -0.37 9.61 8.78
N GLN A 140 0.73 9.17 8.20
CA GLN A 140 2.03 9.80 8.37
C GLN A 140 2.07 11.19 7.75
N HIS A 141 1.53 11.34 6.56
CA HIS A 141 1.42 12.65 5.92
C HIS A 141 0.61 13.65 6.78
N LEU A 142 -0.45 13.21 7.44
CA LEU A 142 -1.24 14.05 8.35
C LEU A 142 -0.47 14.45 9.62
N LYS A 143 0.48 13.65 10.08
CA LYS A 143 1.31 13.97 11.24
C LYS A 143 2.41 14.98 10.92
N GLU A 144 2.85 15.05 9.68
CA GLU A 144 3.89 15.97 9.22
C GLU A 144 3.33 17.37 8.91
N LEU A 145 2.04 17.49 8.74
CA LEU A 145 1.33 18.75 8.55
C LEU A 145 1.04 19.45 9.89
#